data_7cb50a89d9efa240921ca37d9d205349
#
_entry.id   7cb50a89d9efa240921ca37d9d205349
#
_cell.length_a   1.000
_cell.length_b   1.000
_cell.length_c   1.000
_cell.angle_alpha   90.00
_cell.angle_beta   90.00
_cell.angle_gamma   90.00
#
_symmetry.space_group_name_H-M   'P 1'
#
loop_
_entity.id
_entity.type
_entity.pdbx_description
1 polymer ?
#
loop_
_entity_poly.entity_id
_entity_poly.type
_entity_poly.pdbx_seq_one_letter_code
_entity_poly.pdbx_strand_id
1 'polypeptide(L)'
;AWMVASQSSPEASCGSCWAFSAVEAVESAENVNGNKLVDLSEQKLVDCDPGSYGCDGGFMDTAVKYMIAQKVWPLEKEYAYTARDGSCKTTKGSFTLTVNAYKTPSSTKTLTTILESEGAPSVAVDASDWSSYTSGVHSCRSKDLNHGVQAVGIDDNGNWVIRNSWGTRWG
;
A
#
# COMPACT_ATOMS: atom_id res chain seq x y z
N ALA A 1 9.68 -14.66 -1.23
CA ALA A 1 8.59 -14.55 -0.26
C ALA A 1 8.67 -13.15 0.35
N TRP A 2 7.70 -12.33 0.08
CA TRP A 2 7.59 -10.98 0.62
C TRP A 2 7.09 -11.11 2.07
N MET A 3 7.81 -10.59 3.04
CA MET A 3 7.23 -10.41 4.37
C MET A 3 6.38 -9.15 4.31
N VAL A 4 5.08 -9.32 4.38
CA VAL A 4 4.12 -8.22 4.49
C VAL A 4 3.79 -8.07 5.96
N ALA A 5 4.09 -6.93 6.54
CA ALA A 5 3.51 -6.59 7.83
C ALA A 5 1.99 -6.69 7.71
N SER A 6 1.32 -7.23 8.73
CA SER A 6 -0.13 -7.38 8.70
C SER A 6 -0.79 -6.17 9.32
N GLN A 7 -1.76 -5.60 8.60
CA GLN A 7 -2.63 -4.54 9.08
C GLN A 7 -3.46 -4.95 10.31
N SER A 8 -3.72 -6.24 10.49
CA SER A 8 -4.44 -6.78 11.64
C SER A 8 -3.51 -7.51 12.59
N SER A 9 -3.31 -6.99 13.80
CA SER A 9 -2.87 -7.78 14.94
C SER A 9 -4.09 -8.29 15.71
N PRO A 10 -3.99 -9.41 16.46
CA PRO A 10 -5.10 -9.91 17.27
C PRO A 10 -5.61 -8.92 18.34
N GLU A 11 -4.84 -7.87 18.63
CA GLU A 11 -5.08 -6.95 19.75
C GLU A 11 -5.41 -5.51 19.32
N ALA A 12 -5.25 -5.17 18.03
CA ALA A 12 -5.53 -3.80 17.55
C ALA A 12 -6.10 -3.81 16.13
N SER A 13 -7.16 -3.07 15.93
CA SER A 13 -7.73 -2.77 14.61
C SER A 13 -7.29 -1.36 14.21
N CYS A 14 -6.53 -1.25 13.10
CA CYS A 14 -6.11 0.03 12.54
C CYS A 14 -6.50 0.07 11.06
N GLY A 15 -7.26 1.07 10.65
CA GLY A 15 -7.67 1.29 9.27
C GLY A 15 -6.54 1.87 8.41
N SER A 16 -5.37 1.25 8.42
CA SER A 16 -4.15 1.70 7.75
C SER A 16 -3.94 1.12 6.34
N CYS A 17 -4.98 0.55 5.72
CA CYS A 17 -4.90 -0.03 4.37
C CYS A 17 -4.33 0.95 3.33
N TRP A 18 -4.67 2.23 3.45
CA TRP A 18 -4.16 3.31 2.62
C TRP A 18 -2.63 3.46 2.74
N ALA A 19 -2.08 3.32 3.95
CA ALA A 19 -0.64 3.42 4.21
C ALA A 19 0.11 2.21 3.63
N PHE A 20 -0.39 0.98 3.86
CA PHE A 20 0.17 -0.24 3.26
C PHE A 20 0.16 -0.16 1.75
N SER A 21 -0.99 0.12 1.14
CA SER A 21 -1.13 0.23 -0.31
C SER A 21 -0.19 1.28 -0.92
N ALA A 22 -0.02 2.44 -0.26
CA ALA A 22 0.88 3.49 -0.73
C ALA A 22 2.36 3.08 -0.62
N VAL A 23 2.77 2.50 0.51
CA VAL A 23 4.15 2.04 0.73
C VAL A 23 4.50 0.93 -0.26
N GLU A 24 3.65 -0.08 -0.42
CA GLU A 24 3.83 -1.17 -1.37
C GLU A 24 3.99 -0.67 -2.81
N ALA A 25 3.24 0.35 -3.22
CA ALA A 25 3.38 0.94 -4.55
C ALA A 25 4.72 1.66 -4.73
N VAL A 26 5.18 2.40 -3.71
CA VAL A 26 6.50 3.06 -3.73
C VAL A 26 7.62 2.02 -3.75
N GLU A 27 7.56 0.98 -2.93
CA GLU A 27 8.54 -0.12 -2.92
C GLU A 27 8.65 -0.82 -4.28
N SER A 28 7.51 -1.05 -4.92
CA SER A 28 7.46 -1.64 -6.26
C SER A 28 8.11 -0.73 -7.30
N ALA A 29 7.81 0.57 -7.27
CA ALA A 29 8.40 1.55 -8.18
C ALA A 29 9.91 1.70 -7.95
N GLU A 30 10.37 1.72 -6.70
CA GLU A 30 11.81 1.72 -6.37
C GLU A 30 12.52 0.48 -6.93
N ASN A 31 11.90 -0.68 -6.85
CA ASN A 31 12.47 -1.92 -7.41
C ASN A 31 12.55 -1.89 -8.94
N VAL A 32 11.52 -1.38 -9.62
CA VAL A 32 11.53 -1.20 -11.09
C VAL A 32 12.61 -0.18 -11.50
N ASN A 33 12.85 0.85 -10.70
CA ASN A 33 13.92 1.83 -10.93
C ASN A 33 15.34 1.28 -10.65
N GLY A 34 15.48 -0.01 -10.35
CA GLY A 34 16.75 -0.70 -10.16
C GLY A 34 17.28 -0.71 -8.74
N ASN A 35 16.53 -0.22 -7.76
CA ASN A 35 16.84 -0.39 -6.36
C ASN A 35 16.59 -1.84 -5.91
N LYS A 36 17.29 -2.26 -4.87
CA LYS A 36 16.95 -3.53 -4.21
C LYS A 36 15.57 -3.39 -3.56
N LEU A 37 14.90 -4.52 -3.46
CA LEU A 37 13.68 -4.60 -2.69
C LEU A 37 13.91 -4.08 -1.28
N VAL A 38 13.09 -3.14 -0.86
CA VAL A 38 13.14 -2.48 0.44
C VAL A 38 11.85 -2.74 1.21
N ASP A 39 11.92 -2.65 2.51
CA ASP A 39 10.80 -2.77 3.44
C ASP A 39 10.67 -1.42 4.16
N LEU A 40 9.78 -0.59 3.67
CA LEU A 40 9.58 0.79 4.12
C LEU A 40 8.48 0.86 5.19
N SER A 41 8.58 1.84 6.09
CA SER A 41 7.65 1.98 7.22
C SER A 41 6.28 2.52 6.80
N GLU A 42 5.22 1.78 7.07
CA GLU A 42 3.83 2.23 7.02
C GLU A 42 3.47 3.07 8.25
N GLN A 43 4.04 2.75 9.42
CA GLN A 43 3.78 3.50 10.64
C GLN A 43 4.18 4.97 10.52
N LYS A 44 5.21 5.27 9.73
CA LYS A 44 5.59 6.65 9.46
C LYS A 44 4.49 7.44 8.75
N LEU A 45 3.73 6.80 7.84
CA LEU A 45 2.54 7.42 7.25
C LEU A 45 1.43 7.60 8.30
N VAL A 46 1.10 6.53 9.03
CA VAL A 46 0.03 6.55 10.05
C VAL A 46 0.24 7.67 11.05
N ASP A 47 1.47 7.88 11.52
CA ASP A 47 1.79 8.86 12.55
C ASP A 47 2.01 10.29 12.01
N CYS A 48 2.39 10.45 10.73
CA CYS A 48 2.98 11.69 10.26
C CYS A 48 2.32 12.32 9.03
N ASP A 49 1.52 11.59 8.24
CA ASP A 49 0.87 12.17 7.05
C ASP A 49 -0.24 13.13 7.46
N PRO A 50 -0.08 14.46 7.24
CA PRO A 50 -1.09 15.43 7.66
C PRO A 50 -2.33 15.45 6.75
N GLY A 51 -2.29 14.73 5.62
CA GLY A 51 -3.40 14.60 4.67
C GLY A 51 -4.29 13.41 4.92
N SER A 52 -4.00 12.61 5.96
CA SER A 52 -4.71 11.39 6.31
C SER A 52 -5.09 11.37 7.79
N TYR A 53 -5.82 10.34 8.22
CA TYR A 53 -6.44 10.26 9.55
C TYR A 53 -5.89 9.10 10.37
N GLY A 54 -4.63 8.70 10.13
CA GLY A 54 -4.00 7.61 10.87
C GLY A 54 -4.76 6.29 10.74
N CYS A 55 -5.14 5.70 11.87
CA CYS A 55 -5.92 4.47 11.93
C CYS A 55 -7.41 4.64 11.54
N ASP A 56 -7.89 5.86 11.40
CA ASP A 56 -9.26 6.15 10.95
C ASP A 56 -9.38 6.24 9.42
N GLY A 57 -8.29 6.02 8.69
CA GLY A 57 -8.27 5.98 7.24
C GLY A 57 -7.39 7.04 6.60
N GLY A 58 -7.32 7.02 5.26
CA GLY A 58 -6.53 7.96 4.49
C GLY A 58 -6.62 7.69 2.99
N PHE A 59 -5.79 8.42 2.22
CA PHE A 59 -5.79 8.36 0.77
C PHE A 59 -4.39 8.03 0.26
N MET A 60 -4.29 7.04 -0.65
CA MET A 60 -3.02 6.55 -1.16
C MET A 60 -2.25 7.61 -1.96
N ASP A 61 -2.96 8.46 -2.69
CA ASP A 61 -2.36 9.55 -3.47
C ASP A 61 -1.75 10.64 -2.58
N THR A 62 -2.42 11.02 -1.49
CA THR A 62 -1.86 11.93 -0.46
C THR A 62 -0.66 11.33 0.22
N ALA A 63 -0.72 10.05 0.56
CA ALA A 63 0.38 9.32 1.19
C ALA A 63 1.63 9.28 0.28
N VAL A 64 1.48 8.87 -0.97
CA VAL A 64 2.59 8.85 -1.94
C VAL A 64 3.17 10.26 -2.14
N LYS A 65 2.32 11.28 -2.27
CA LYS A 65 2.75 12.68 -2.38
C LYS A 65 3.56 13.12 -1.16
N TYR A 66 3.12 12.74 0.04
CA TYR A 66 3.84 13.03 1.28
C TYR A 66 5.20 12.32 1.30
N MET A 67 5.27 11.02 0.95
CA MET A 67 6.53 10.28 0.87
C MET A 67 7.52 10.95 -0.09
N ILE A 68 7.10 11.29 -1.30
CA ILE A 68 7.93 11.97 -2.31
C ILE A 68 8.47 13.30 -1.77
N ALA A 69 7.67 14.08 -1.07
CA ALA A 69 8.07 15.35 -0.49
C ALA A 69 9.16 15.20 0.59
N GLN A 70 9.16 14.09 1.33
CA GLN A 70 10.18 13.81 2.37
C GLN A 70 11.53 13.42 1.77
N LYS A 71 11.58 12.80 0.58
CA LYS A 71 12.79 12.33 -0.14
C LYS A 71 13.58 11.23 0.59
N VAL A 72 13.53 11.17 1.89
CA VAL A 72 14.18 10.13 2.71
C VAL A 72 13.12 9.48 3.60
N TRP A 73 13.09 8.16 3.59
CA TRP A 73 12.06 7.39 4.29
C TRP A 73 12.68 6.34 5.21
N PRO A 74 12.10 6.08 6.40
CA PRO A 74 12.58 5.02 7.28
C PRO A 74 12.20 3.63 6.74
N LEU A 75 13.09 2.68 6.97
CA LEU A 75 12.78 1.26 6.81
C LEU A 75 11.83 0.82 7.93
N GLU A 76 11.10 -0.28 7.71
CA GLU A 76 10.20 -0.86 8.72
C GLU A 76 10.92 -1.14 10.04
N LYS A 77 12.15 -1.67 10.00
CA LYS A 77 12.98 -1.89 11.20
C LYS A 77 13.40 -0.63 11.95
N GLU A 78 13.34 0.56 11.31
CA GLU A 78 13.70 1.85 11.92
C GLU A 78 12.48 2.55 12.53
N TYR A 79 11.30 2.23 12.00
CA TYR A 79 10.03 2.80 12.44
C TYR A 79 8.92 1.75 12.29
N ALA A 80 8.95 0.77 13.17
CA ALA A 80 8.13 -0.44 13.07
C ALA A 80 6.63 -0.19 13.21
N TYR A 81 5.83 -0.97 12.49
CA TYR A 81 4.37 -0.92 12.53
C TYR A 81 3.83 -1.37 13.90
N THR A 82 2.92 -0.58 14.46
CA THR A 82 2.35 -0.79 15.79
C THR A 82 0.84 -0.99 15.79
N ALA A 83 0.17 -0.90 14.63
CA ALA A 83 -1.28 -1.05 14.46
C ALA A 83 -2.12 -0.09 15.35
N ARG A 84 -1.61 1.11 15.60
CA ARG A 84 -2.28 2.16 16.37
C ARG A 84 -1.71 3.52 16.01
N ASP A 85 -2.49 4.56 16.25
CA ASP A 85 -2.01 5.94 16.13
C ASP A 85 -0.89 6.24 17.13
N GLY A 86 0.09 6.99 16.68
CA GLY A 86 1.19 7.47 17.48
C GLY A 86 1.55 8.92 17.19
N SER A 87 2.44 9.46 18.01
CA SER A 87 3.00 10.79 17.72
C SER A 87 4.08 10.68 16.63
N CYS A 88 4.02 11.57 15.64
CA CYS A 88 5.02 11.61 14.59
C CYS A 88 6.43 11.81 15.18
N LYS A 89 7.30 10.81 14.97
CA LYS A 89 8.69 10.85 15.40
C LYS A 89 9.57 11.52 14.34
N THR A 90 10.59 12.24 14.78
CA THR A 90 11.54 12.94 13.91
C THR A 90 12.52 12.03 13.18
N THR A 91 12.31 10.70 13.20
CA THR A 91 13.13 9.73 12.48
C THR A 91 13.14 10.05 11.00
N LYS A 92 14.30 10.45 10.48
CA LYS A 92 14.47 10.81 9.07
C LYS A 92 14.50 9.58 8.15
N GLY A 93 14.90 8.44 8.68
CA GLY A 93 15.12 7.22 7.92
C GLY A 93 16.48 7.15 7.25
N SER A 94 16.77 6.01 6.64
CA SER A 94 18.03 5.72 5.95
C SER A 94 17.89 5.48 4.45
N PHE A 95 16.68 5.34 3.93
CA PHE A 95 16.44 5.07 2.52
C PHE A 95 16.11 6.35 1.75
N THR A 96 16.89 6.64 0.70
CA THR A 96 16.60 7.77 -0.20
C THR A 96 15.69 7.31 -1.33
N LEU A 97 14.51 7.89 -1.42
CA LEU A 97 13.54 7.61 -2.48
C LEU A 97 14.06 8.14 -3.82
N THR A 98 13.98 7.33 -4.87
CA THR A 98 14.21 7.73 -6.26
C THR A 98 12.90 8.10 -6.96
N VAL A 99 11.77 7.61 -6.48
CA VAL A 99 10.44 8.00 -6.92
C VAL A 99 10.24 9.51 -6.64
N ASN A 100 9.97 10.28 -7.69
CA ASN A 100 9.87 11.74 -7.61
C ASN A 100 8.56 12.31 -8.20
N ALA A 101 7.69 11.43 -8.71
CA ALA A 101 6.39 11.79 -9.27
C ALA A 101 5.39 10.63 -9.06
N TYR A 102 4.12 10.93 -9.15
CA TYR A 102 3.04 9.94 -9.14
C TYR A 102 2.01 10.28 -10.21
N LYS A 103 1.24 9.28 -10.62
CA LYS A 103 0.16 9.40 -11.59
C LYS A 103 -1.11 8.81 -11.01
N THR A 104 -2.25 9.41 -11.32
CA THR A 104 -3.56 8.83 -11.06
C THR A 104 -4.15 8.36 -12.39
N PRO A 105 -4.20 7.04 -12.64
CA PRO A 105 -4.74 6.52 -13.90
C PRO A 105 -6.22 6.81 -14.03
N SER A 106 -6.63 7.25 -15.22
CA SER A 106 -8.03 7.59 -15.53
C SER A 106 -8.84 6.42 -16.10
N SER A 107 -8.20 5.29 -16.36
CA SER A 107 -8.84 4.11 -16.95
C SER A 107 -8.09 2.82 -16.61
N THR A 108 -8.79 1.69 -16.72
CA THR A 108 -8.20 0.35 -16.60
C THR A 108 -7.05 0.12 -17.57
N LYS A 109 -7.15 0.61 -18.80
CA LYS A 109 -6.08 0.52 -19.79
C LYS A 109 -4.81 1.25 -19.33
N THR A 110 -4.93 2.44 -18.76
CA THR A 110 -3.80 3.19 -18.21
C THR A 110 -3.20 2.46 -17.01
N LEU A 111 -4.04 1.87 -16.16
CA LEU A 111 -3.60 1.08 -15.02
C LEU A 111 -2.78 -0.15 -15.45
N THR A 112 -3.23 -0.87 -16.50
CA THR A 112 -2.48 -2.00 -17.09
C THR A 112 -1.09 -1.55 -17.57
N THR A 113 -1.02 -0.42 -18.29
CA THR A 113 0.26 0.12 -18.77
C THR A 113 1.21 0.46 -17.61
N ILE A 114 0.70 1.04 -16.53
CA ILE A 114 1.50 1.35 -15.33
C ILE A 114 2.03 0.05 -14.71
N LEU A 115 1.17 -0.95 -14.55
CA LEU A 115 1.56 -2.25 -14.00
C LEU A 115 2.69 -2.92 -14.80
N GLU A 116 2.63 -2.81 -16.12
CA GLU A 116 3.62 -3.42 -17.02
C GLU A 116 4.97 -2.69 -17.07
N SER A 117 5.01 -1.39 -16.78
CA SER A 117 6.19 -0.56 -17.03
C SER A 117 6.72 0.24 -15.84
N GLU A 118 5.90 0.53 -14.85
CA GLU A 118 6.25 1.44 -13.75
C GLU A 118 6.18 0.78 -12.37
N GLY A 119 5.66 -0.45 -12.29
CA GLY A 119 5.50 -1.21 -11.05
C GLY A 119 4.05 -1.43 -10.67
N ALA A 120 3.85 -2.10 -9.55
CA ALA A 120 2.53 -2.48 -9.04
C ALA A 120 1.84 -1.30 -8.35
N PRO A 121 0.75 -0.76 -8.92
CA PRO A 121 0.11 0.44 -8.39
C PRO A 121 -0.81 0.16 -7.20
N SER A 122 -1.03 1.19 -6.38
CA SER A 122 -2.12 1.25 -5.42
C SER A 122 -3.47 1.30 -6.13
N VAL A 123 -4.45 0.57 -5.61
CA VAL A 123 -5.84 0.62 -6.08
C VAL A 123 -6.81 0.60 -4.90
N ALA A 124 -7.94 1.26 -5.06
CA ALA A 124 -9.06 1.19 -4.12
C ALA A 124 -10.08 0.16 -4.60
N VAL A 125 -10.61 -0.62 -3.68
CA VAL A 125 -11.56 -1.71 -3.94
C VAL A 125 -12.71 -1.68 -2.93
N ASP A 126 -13.80 -2.37 -3.27
CA ASP A 126 -14.82 -2.79 -2.32
C ASP A 126 -14.42 -4.14 -1.72
N ALA A 127 -14.05 -4.15 -0.45
CA ALA A 127 -13.65 -5.34 0.28
C ALA A 127 -14.69 -5.79 1.32
N SER A 128 -15.94 -5.35 1.19
CA SER A 128 -17.00 -5.58 2.18
C SER A 128 -17.28 -7.07 2.46
N ASP A 129 -17.02 -7.95 1.50
CA ASP A 129 -17.23 -9.40 1.62
C ASP A 129 -15.92 -10.21 1.52
N TRP A 130 -14.75 -9.56 1.58
CA TRP A 130 -13.45 -10.21 1.44
C TRP A 130 -12.98 -10.99 2.67
N SER A 131 -13.58 -10.75 3.83
CA SER A 131 -13.19 -11.43 5.08
C SER A 131 -13.24 -12.95 5.02
N SER A 132 -14.16 -13.50 4.21
CA SER A 132 -14.38 -14.94 4.02
C SER A 132 -13.73 -15.49 2.74
N TYR A 133 -13.00 -14.68 1.99
CA TYR A 133 -12.34 -15.15 0.76
C TYR A 133 -11.20 -16.12 1.09
N THR A 134 -11.14 -17.22 0.36
CA THR A 134 -10.14 -18.28 0.54
C THR A 134 -9.44 -18.69 -0.74
N SER A 135 -10.06 -18.51 -1.91
CA SER A 135 -9.45 -18.85 -3.20
C SER A 135 -10.32 -18.47 -4.40
N GLY A 136 -9.74 -18.50 -5.60
CA GLY A 136 -10.41 -18.33 -6.88
C GLY A 136 -10.64 -16.87 -7.28
N VAL A 137 -11.52 -16.65 -8.26
CA VAL A 137 -11.85 -15.31 -8.75
C VAL A 137 -13.01 -14.74 -7.96
N HIS A 138 -12.80 -13.59 -7.34
CA HIS A 138 -13.82 -12.83 -6.63
C HIS A 138 -14.40 -11.73 -7.52
N SER A 139 -15.71 -11.52 -7.45
CA SER A 139 -16.40 -10.41 -8.12
C SER A 139 -16.98 -9.47 -7.09
N CYS A 140 -16.53 -8.21 -7.07
CA CYS A 140 -17.07 -7.19 -6.19
C CYS A 140 -18.57 -6.98 -6.45
N ARG A 141 -19.35 -6.90 -5.37
CA ARG A 141 -20.81 -6.79 -5.43
C ARG A 141 -21.30 -5.35 -5.42
N SER A 142 -20.50 -4.45 -4.93
CA SER A 142 -20.80 -3.02 -4.87
C SER A 142 -19.68 -2.19 -5.49
N LYS A 143 -19.85 -0.87 -5.47
CA LYS A 143 -18.85 0.10 -5.94
C LYS A 143 -18.40 1.02 -4.80
N ASP A 144 -18.64 0.64 -3.56
CA ASP A 144 -18.30 1.42 -2.39
C ASP A 144 -16.84 1.16 -2.02
N LEU A 145 -15.94 1.99 -2.57
CA LEU A 145 -14.51 1.88 -2.32
C LEU A 145 -14.20 2.13 -0.85
N ASN A 146 -13.77 1.08 -0.15
CA ASN A 146 -13.55 1.09 1.30
C ASN A 146 -12.20 0.51 1.74
N HIS A 147 -11.37 0.06 0.78
CA HIS A 147 -10.11 -0.61 1.10
C HIS A 147 -9.03 -0.30 0.07
N GLY A 148 -7.82 -0.03 0.53
CA GLY A 148 -6.62 0.17 -0.29
C GLY A 148 -5.81 -1.11 -0.38
N VAL A 149 -5.44 -1.51 -1.61
CA VAL A 149 -4.63 -2.71 -1.89
C VAL A 149 -3.66 -2.44 -3.04
N GLN A 150 -2.85 -3.41 -3.41
CA GLN A 150 -1.92 -3.33 -4.54
C GLN A 150 -2.34 -4.25 -5.68
N ALA A 151 -2.42 -3.73 -6.90
CA ALA A 151 -2.59 -4.56 -8.09
C ALA A 151 -1.21 -5.04 -8.56
N VAL A 152 -0.97 -6.36 -8.49
CA VAL A 152 0.36 -6.94 -8.75
C VAL A 152 0.44 -7.73 -10.06
N GLY A 153 -0.67 -7.95 -10.74
CA GLY A 153 -0.71 -8.68 -11.99
C GLY A 153 -2.07 -8.74 -12.62
N ILE A 154 -2.11 -9.37 -13.79
CA ILE A 154 -3.33 -9.76 -14.51
C ILE A 154 -3.11 -11.19 -14.95
N ASP A 155 -4.06 -12.08 -14.67
CA ASP A 155 -3.99 -13.47 -15.10
C ASP A 155 -4.34 -13.64 -16.60
N ASP A 156 -4.16 -14.86 -17.14
CA ASP A 156 -4.44 -15.17 -18.54
C ASP A 156 -5.91 -15.00 -18.96
N ASN A 157 -6.83 -14.90 -17.98
CA ASN A 157 -8.25 -14.66 -18.21
C ASN A 157 -8.63 -13.18 -18.05
N GLY A 158 -7.67 -12.30 -17.78
CA GLY A 158 -7.88 -10.87 -17.59
C GLY A 158 -8.34 -10.47 -16.20
N ASN A 159 -8.24 -11.36 -15.21
CA ASN A 159 -8.55 -11.04 -13.82
C ASN A 159 -7.35 -10.35 -13.15
N TRP A 160 -7.62 -9.35 -12.34
CA TRP A 160 -6.61 -8.67 -11.54
C TRP A 160 -6.10 -9.56 -10.42
N VAL A 161 -4.79 -9.66 -10.29
CA VAL A 161 -4.13 -10.28 -9.14
C VAL A 161 -3.85 -9.20 -8.11
N ILE A 162 -4.43 -9.36 -6.92
CA ILE A 162 -4.37 -8.36 -5.85
C ILE A 162 -3.53 -8.86 -4.69
N ARG A 163 -2.61 -8.02 -4.22
CA ARG A 163 -1.92 -8.19 -2.95
C ARG A 163 -2.66 -7.41 -1.88
N ASN A 164 -3.03 -8.09 -0.80
CA ASN A 164 -3.71 -7.52 0.37
C ASN A 164 -2.79 -7.54 1.60
N SER A 165 -3.07 -6.70 2.57
CA SER A 165 -2.28 -6.53 3.80
C SER A 165 -2.89 -7.22 5.04
N TRP A 166 -3.68 -8.29 4.86
CA TRP A 166 -4.35 -9.00 5.96
C TRP A 166 -3.58 -10.22 6.47
N GLY A 167 -2.29 -10.31 6.14
CA GLY A 167 -1.38 -11.37 6.57
C GLY A 167 -1.44 -12.63 5.70
N THR A 168 -0.49 -13.53 5.95
CA THR A 168 -0.24 -14.71 5.09
C THR A 168 -1.25 -15.85 5.24
N ARG A 169 -2.22 -15.70 6.15
CA ARG A 169 -3.31 -16.71 6.36
C ARG A 169 -4.60 -16.33 5.66
N TRP A 170 -4.66 -15.18 5.03
CA TRP A 170 -5.79 -14.71 4.24
C TRP A 170 -5.58 -14.98 2.75
N GLY A 171 -6.61 -15.45 2.03
CA GLY A 171 -6.63 -15.63 0.58
C GLY A 171 -6.10 -16.96 0.08
#